data_91813235f33497cbbcc066f3b28596bd
#
_entry.id   91813235f33497cbbcc066f3b28596bd
#
_cell.length_a   1.000
_cell.length_b   1.000
_cell.length_c   1.000
_cell.angle_alpha   90.00
_cell.angle_beta   90.00
_cell.angle_gamma   90.00
#
_symmetry.space_group_name_H-M   'P 1'
#
loop_
_entity.id
_entity.type
_entity.pdbx_description
1 polymer ?
#
loop_
_entity_poly.entity_id
_entity_poly.type
_entity_poly.pdbx_seq_one_letter_code
_entity_poly.pdbx_strand_id
1 'polypeptide(L)'
;MLEQMRKHMNWIMWIILILVIVSFLFFGIYPSSDGRGAAATVNGEVVTSGELDRAYRNMYETYRQIFKDQFNDSIAKGLRQQALRDLVQTRLLVQEAKRTGLQVTDEEVQAAIMRTPSFSNQGKFDKAAYERYLDYVNVKPSVFEENQREYMLKQKIEQIIEAGKYLVGSNRA
;
A
#
# COMPACT_ATOMS: atom_id res chain seq x y z
N MET A 1 26.06 -52.31 -18.00
CA MET A 1 26.36 -50.85 -18.12
C MET A 1 25.13 -49.93 -17.96
N LEU A 2 23.91 -50.40 -18.24
CA LEU A 2 22.70 -49.57 -18.12
C LEU A 2 22.17 -49.36 -16.69
N GLU A 3 22.47 -50.25 -15.74
CA GLU A 3 21.98 -50.14 -14.35
C GLU A 3 22.73 -49.09 -13.51
N GLN A 4 24.01 -48.84 -13.78
CA GLN A 4 24.77 -47.80 -13.09
C GLN A 4 24.35 -46.38 -13.53
N MET A 5 23.91 -46.22 -14.76
CA MET A 5 23.36 -44.91 -15.23
C MET A 5 22.04 -44.56 -14.55
N ARG A 6 21.19 -45.52 -14.17
CA ARG A 6 19.91 -45.26 -13.49
C ARG A 6 20.09 -44.73 -12.06
N LYS A 7 21.13 -45.20 -11.34
CA LYS A 7 21.39 -44.76 -9.95
C LYS A 7 21.90 -43.33 -9.88
N HIS A 8 22.69 -42.90 -10.88
CA HIS A 8 23.17 -41.50 -10.97
C HIS A 8 22.09 -40.58 -11.51
N MET A 9 21.16 -41.04 -12.33
CA MET A 9 20.08 -40.24 -12.91
C MET A 9 19.09 -39.76 -11.85
N ASN A 10 18.77 -40.60 -10.84
CA ASN A 10 17.92 -40.18 -9.72
C ASN A 10 18.60 -39.10 -8.86
N TRP A 11 19.92 -39.20 -8.62
CA TRP A 11 20.67 -38.23 -7.84
C TRP A 11 20.79 -36.88 -8.58
N ILE A 12 21.07 -36.92 -9.88
CA ILE A 12 21.10 -35.73 -10.74
C ILE A 12 19.73 -35.06 -10.78
N MET A 13 18.65 -35.82 -10.87
CA MET A 13 17.28 -35.30 -10.85
C MET A 13 16.96 -34.56 -9.54
N TRP A 14 17.43 -35.12 -8.38
CA TRP A 14 17.29 -34.45 -7.09
C TRP A 14 18.10 -33.16 -6.99
N ILE A 15 19.32 -33.12 -7.55
CA ILE A 15 20.13 -31.89 -7.60
C ILE A 15 19.45 -30.83 -8.46
N ILE A 16 18.93 -31.21 -9.63
CA ILE A 16 18.22 -30.27 -10.52
C ILE A 16 16.95 -29.76 -9.82
N LEU A 17 16.19 -30.63 -9.15
CA LEU A 17 15.01 -30.25 -8.41
C LEU A 17 15.34 -29.23 -7.29
N ILE A 18 16.38 -29.50 -6.50
CA ILE A 18 16.84 -28.58 -5.44
C ILE A 18 17.32 -27.27 -6.04
N LEU A 19 18.05 -27.28 -7.14
CA LEU A 19 18.56 -26.10 -7.83
C LEU A 19 17.40 -25.25 -8.38
N VAL A 20 16.35 -25.88 -8.91
CA VAL A 20 15.12 -25.21 -9.34
C VAL A 20 14.38 -24.60 -8.14
N ILE A 21 14.23 -25.33 -7.04
CA ILE A 21 13.59 -24.82 -5.81
C ILE A 21 14.39 -23.64 -5.25
N VAL A 22 15.71 -23.75 -5.17
CA VAL A 22 16.59 -22.66 -4.72
C VAL A 22 16.48 -21.45 -5.66
N SER A 23 16.46 -21.69 -6.97
CA SER A 23 16.24 -20.62 -7.96
C SER A 23 14.90 -19.92 -7.74
N PHE A 24 13.81 -20.68 -7.51
CA PHE A 24 12.51 -20.09 -7.18
C PHE A 24 12.50 -19.36 -5.85
N LEU A 25 13.24 -19.82 -4.83
CA LEU A 25 13.38 -19.12 -3.55
C LEU A 25 14.16 -17.81 -3.72
N PHE A 26 15.19 -17.77 -4.55
CA PHE A 26 15.97 -16.56 -4.80
C PHE A 26 15.27 -15.58 -5.75
N PHE A 27 14.57 -16.09 -6.77
CA PHE A 27 13.83 -15.24 -7.73
C PHE A 27 12.37 -15.00 -7.32
N GLY A 28 11.77 -15.87 -6.51
CA GLY A 28 10.38 -15.78 -6.08
C GLY A 28 10.14 -14.92 -4.83
N ILE A 29 11.21 -14.46 -4.15
CA ILE A 29 11.10 -13.56 -2.99
C ILE A 29 11.00 -12.08 -3.42
N TYR A 30 11.29 -11.76 -4.66
CA TYR A 30 10.82 -10.49 -5.18
C TYR A 30 9.31 -10.65 -5.42
N PRO A 31 8.44 -9.95 -4.67
CA PRO A 31 7.07 -9.83 -5.10
C PRO A 31 7.17 -9.23 -6.50
N SER A 32 6.96 -10.04 -7.51
CA SER A 32 6.71 -9.57 -8.85
C SER A 32 5.47 -8.71 -8.73
N SER A 33 5.70 -7.43 -8.41
CA SER A 33 4.74 -6.39 -8.65
C SER A 33 4.33 -6.59 -10.09
N ASP A 34 3.11 -7.01 -10.29
CA ASP A 34 2.45 -7.14 -11.58
C ASP A 34 3.12 -6.23 -12.61
N GLY A 35 3.89 -6.76 -13.56
CA GLY A 35 4.60 -6.19 -14.72
C GLY A 35 4.60 -4.68 -14.99
N ARG A 36 4.34 -3.87 -14.00
CA ARG A 36 4.21 -2.44 -14.04
C ARG A 36 5.38 -1.85 -13.27
N GLY A 37 6.28 -1.20 -13.99
CA GLY A 37 7.50 -0.60 -13.48
C GLY A 37 7.30 0.26 -12.24
N ALA A 38 8.41 0.61 -11.58
CA ALA A 38 8.42 1.55 -10.48
C ALA A 38 8.04 2.95 -10.99
N ALA A 39 7.09 3.62 -10.33
CA ALA A 39 6.78 5.03 -10.57
C ALA A 39 7.75 5.94 -9.81
N ALA A 40 8.20 5.51 -8.62
CA ALA A 40 9.22 6.16 -7.81
C ALA A 40 9.83 5.16 -6.82
N THR A 41 10.96 5.55 -6.21
CA THR A 41 11.57 4.82 -5.09
C THR A 41 11.85 5.80 -3.96
N VAL A 42 11.44 5.45 -2.74
CA VAL A 42 11.56 6.30 -1.55
C VAL A 42 12.33 5.51 -0.48
N ASN A 43 13.59 5.86 -0.25
CA ASN A 43 14.46 5.17 0.70
C ASN A 43 14.50 3.64 0.51
N GLY A 44 14.50 3.17 -0.75
CA GLY A 44 14.52 1.75 -1.08
C GLY A 44 13.13 1.09 -1.21
N GLU A 45 12.06 1.72 -0.76
CA GLU A 45 10.69 1.24 -0.98
C GLU A 45 10.15 1.71 -2.33
N VAL A 46 9.59 0.80 -3.10
CA VAL A 46 9.07 1.08 -4.44
C VAL A 46 7.62 1.56 -4.35
N VAL A 47 7.35 2.72 -4.94
CA VAL A 47 6.00 3.15 -5.32
C VAL A 47 5.74 2.60 -6.70
N THR A 48 4.81 1.68 -6.82
CA THR A 48 4.50 1.02 -8.09
C THR A 48 3.66 1.89 -9.02
N SER A 49 3.79 1.68 -10.34
CA SER A 49 2.90 2.33 -11.30
C SER A 49 1.42 2.01 -11.07
N GLY A 50 1.13 0.81 -10.53
CA GLY A 50 -0.23 0.43 -10.16
C GLY A 50 -0.81 1.25 -9.00
N GLU A 51 0.01 1.59 -7.99
CA GLU A 51 -0.39 2.51 -6.90
C GLU A 51 -0.64 3.91 -7.45
N LEU A 52 0.26 4.42 -8.29
CA LEU A 52 0.09 5.72 -8.94
C LEU A 52 -1.18 5.78 -9.79
N ASP A 53 -1.46 4.74 -10.58
CA ASP A 53 -2.65 4.70 -11.42
C ASP A 53 -3.94 4.65 -10.60
N ARG A 54 -3.95 3.96 -9.47
CA ARG A 54 -5.09 3.96 -8.54
C ARG A 54 -5.29 5.34 -7.90
N ALA A 55 -4.21 5.93 -7.38
CA ALA A 55 -4.25 7.26 -6.77
C ALA A 55 -4.72 8.32 -7.78
N TYR A 56 -4.16 8.28 -8.99
CA TYR A 56 -4.57 9.16 -10.08
C TYR A 56 -6.05 9.02 -10.43
N ARG A 57 -6.55 7.78 -10.61
CA ARG A 57 -7.98 7.57 -10.92
C ARG A 57 -8.89 8.13 -9.84
N ASN A 58 -8.58 7.90 -8.58
CA ASN A 58 -9.37 8.42 -7.47
C ASN A 58 -9.40 9.95 -7.47
N MET A 59 -8.25 10.60 -7.67
CA MET A 59 -8.18 12.05 -7.80
C MET A 59 -8.95 12.56 -9.03
N TYR A 60 -8.77 11.90 -10.16
CA TYR A 60 -9.43 12.25 -11.42
C TYR A 60 -10.95 12.25 -11.28
N GLU A 61 -11.54 11.19 -10.74
CA GLU A 61 -12.99 11.10 -10.53
C GLU A 61 -13.49 12.16 -9.56
N THR A 62 -12.76 12.40 -8.45
CA THR A 62 -13.11 13.44 -7.48
C THR A 62 -13.10 14.83 -8.13
N TYR A 63 -12.03 15.17 -8.85
CA TYR A 63 -11.90 16.48 -9.50
C TYR A 63 -12.90 16.66 -10.63
N ARG A 64 -13.17 15.60 -11.41
CA ARG A 64 -14.20 15.63 -12.44
C ARG A 64 -15.60 15.89 -11.88
N GLN A 65 -15.93 15.33 -10.72
CA GLN A 65 -17.21 15.59 -10.04
C GLN A 65 -17.31 17.05 -9.53
N ILE A 66 -16.20 17.60 -9.01
CA ILE A 66 -16.14 18.96 -8.48
C ILE A 66 -16.17 20.00 -9.60
N PHE A 67 -15.30 19.86 -10.60
CA PHE A 67 -15.10 20.85 -11.66
C PHE A 67 -16.01 20.69 -12.88
N LYS A 68 -16.66 19.54 -13.02
CA LYS A 68 -17.61 19.24 -14.11
C LYS A 68 -17.10 19.72 -15.48
N ASP A 69 -17.77 20.70 -16.06
CA ASP A 69 -17.47 21.24 -17.41
C ASP A 69 -16.15 22.05 -17.46
N GLN A 70 -15.60 22.46 -16.32
CA GLN A 70 -14.31 23.14 -16.22
C GLN A 70 -13.12 22.17 -16.17
N PHE A 71 -13.37 20.88 -16.05
CA PHE A 71 -12.34 19.85 -16.03
C PHE A 71 -11.74 19.68 -17.44
N ASN A 72 -10.42 19.87 -17.57
CA ASN A 72 -9.72 19.81 -18.84
C ASN A 72 -8.41 19.01 -18.75
N ASP A 73 -7.77 18.77 -19.89
CA ASP A 73 -6.53 17.97 -19.98
C ASP A 73 -5.36 18.56 -19.19
N SER A 74 -5.30 19.87 -19.01
CA SER A 74 -4.25 20.52 -18.21
C SER A 74 -4.39 20.16 -16.75
N ILE A 75 -5.62 20.17 -16.21
CA ILE A 75 -5.93 19.71 -14.85
C ILE A 75 -5.58 18.22 -14.72
N ALA A 76 -6.02 17.39 -15.67
CA ALA A 76 -5.77 15.96 -15.65
C ALA A 76 -4.27 15.60 -15.59
N LYS A 77 -3.43 16.29 -16.36
CA LYS A 77 -1.97 16.11 -16.33
C LYS A 77 -1.36 16.52 -14.99
N GLY A 78 -1.84 17.62 -14.41
CA GLY A 78 -1.41 18.09 -13.08
C GLY A 78 -1.73 17.09 -11.98
N LEU A 79 -2.88 16.41 -12.05
CA LEU A 79 -3.32 15.43 -11.07
C LEU A 79 -2.40 14.22 -10.98
N ARG A 80 -1.84 13.74 -12.10
CA ARG A 80 -0.92 12.60 -12.08
C ARG A 80 0.36 12.92 -11.31
N GLN A 81 0.90 14.13 -11.51
CA GLN A 81 2.07 14.57 -10.76
C GLN A 81 1.73 14.81 -9.28
N GLN A 82 0.54 15.31 -8.99
CA GLN A 82 0.08 15.49 -7.61
C GLN A 82 -0.07 14.13 -6.93
N ALA A 83 -0.71 13.15 -7.57
CA ALA A 83 -0.85 11.80 -7.04
C ALA A 83 0.50 11.15 -6.71
N LEU A 84 1.51 11.35 -7.58
CA LEU A 84 2.86 10.85 -7.31
C LEU A 84 3.49 11.55 -6.10
N ARG A 85 3.38 12.88 -6.00
CA ARG A 85 3.91 13.62 -4.85
C ARG A 85 3.25 13.16 -3.54
N ASP A 86 1.94 12.98 -3.55
CA ASP A 86 1.19 12.56 -2.37
C ASP A 86 1.57 11.14 -1.92
N LEU A 87 1.80 10.22 -2.88
CA LEU A 87 2.30 8.88 -2.57
C LEU A 87 3.69 8.91 -1.97
N VAL A 88 4.62 9.68 -2.56
CA VAL A 88 5.98 9.85 -2.04
C VAL A 88 5.96 10.46 -0.64
N GLN A 89 5.20 11.53 -0.44
CA GLN A 89 5.06 12.16 0.88
C GLN A 89 4.47 11.21 1.91
N THR A 90 3.43 10.47 1.55
CA THR A 90 2.83 9.46 2.43
C THR A 90 3.85 8.41 2.83
N ARG A 91 4.64 7.89 1.88
CA ARG A 91 5.67 6.89 2.15
C ARG A 91 6.74 7.44 3.10
N LEU A 92 7.19 8.67 2.89
CA LEU A 92 8.16 9.33 3.80
C LEU A 92 7.61 9.51 5.21
N LEU A 93 6.35 9.94 5.36
CA LEU A 93 5.72 10.12 6.67
C LEU A 93 5.54 8.79 7.40
N VAL A 94 5.13 7.74 6.70
CA VAL A 94 4.99 6.40 7.29
C VAL A 94 6.34 5.83 7.73
N GLN A 95 7.39 6.01 6.91
CA GLN A 95 8.75 5.60 7.27
C GLN A 95 9.25 6.35 8.49
N GLU A 96 9.03 7.66 8.57
CA GLU A 96 9.41 8.47 9.73
C GLU A 96 8.62 8.08 10.98
N ALA A 97 7.32 7.82 10.85
CA ALA A 97 6.51 7.31 11.94
C ALA A 97 7.07 5.99 12.51
N LYS A 98 7.38 5.04 11.62
CA LYS A 98 8.00 3.77 12.00
C LYS A 98 9.38 3.98 12.64
N ARG A 99 10.21 4.88 12.11
CA ARG A 99 11.55 5.21 12.62
C ARG A 99 11.50 5.83 14.03
N THR A 100 10.49 6.63 14.30
CA THR A 100 10.27 7.26 15.63
C THR A 100 9.58 6.33 16.64
N GLY A 101 9.31 5.07 16.25
CA GLY A 101 8.67 4.08 17.12
C GLY A 101 7.16 4.21 17.22
N LEU A 102 6.53 5.05 16.39
CA LEU A 102 5.07 5.10 16.33
C LEU A 102 4.52 3.80 15.77
N GLN A 103 3.50 3.29 16.43
CA GLN A 103 2.83 2.06 16.06
C GLN A 103 1.31 2.27 16.04
N VAL A 104 0.65 1.44 15.25
CA VAL A 104 -0.79 1.27 15.22
C VAL A 104 -1.07 -0.20 15.45
N THR A 105 -1.81 -0.51 16.53
CA THR A 105 -2.10 -1.89 16.89
C THR A 105 -3.24 -2.47 16.02
N ASP A 106 -3.38 -3.79 16.03
CA ASP A 106 -4.47 -4.45 15.31
C ASP A 106 -5.83 -4.04 15.84
N GLU A 107 -5.94 -3.82 17.15
CA GLU A 107 -7.16 -3.35 17.82
C GLU A 107 -7.52 -1.93 17.36
N GLU A 108 -6.54 -1.04 17.18
CA GLU A 108 -6.77 0.31 16.66
C GLU A 108 -7.30 0.27 15.22
N VAL A 109 -6.69 -0.57 14.36
CA VAL A 109 -7.13 -0.77 12.97
C VAL A 109 -8.56 -1.31 12.94
N GLN A 110 -8.83 -2.35 13.72
CA GLN A 110 -10.13 -2.97 13.80
C GLN A 110 -11.21 -1.99 14.29
N ALA A 111 -10.87 -1.20 15.32
CA ALA A 111 -11.78 -0.16 15.83
C ALA A 111 -12.07 0.93 14.79
N ALA A 112 -11.06 1.33 13.99
CA ALA A 112 -11.21 2.30 12.91
C ALA A 112 -12.14 1.77 11.80
N ILE A 113 -11.94 0.51 11.38
CA ILE A 113 -12.78 -0.15 10.38
C ILE A 113 -14.23 -0.27 10.89
N MET A 114 -14.42 -0.69 12.14
CA MET A 114 -15.76 -0.83 12.74
C MET A 114 -16.51 0.50 12.87
N ARG A 115 -15.79 1.62 13.01
CA ARG A 115 -16.38 2.97 13.11
C ARG A 115 -16.66 3.59 11.74
N THR A 116 -16.26 2.96 10.65
CA THR A 116 -16.50 3.47 9.31
C THR A 116 -17.99 3.43 8.97
N PRO A 117 -18.64 4.58 8.69
CA PRO A 117 -20.09 4.63 8.48
C PRO A 117 -20.59 3.72 7.37
N SER A 118 -19.78 3.55 6.29
CA SER A 118 -20.11 2.68 5.16
C SER A 118 -20.17 1.19 5.52
N PHE A 119 -19.60 0.81 6.66
CA PHE A 119 -19.59 -0.57 7.18
C PHE A 119 -20.52 -0.71 8.40
N SER A 120 -21.43 0.24 8.62
CA SER A 120 -22.32 0.25 9.74
C SER A 120 -23.77 0.10 9.28
N ASN A 121 -24.53 -0.75 9.99
CA ASN A 121 -25.95 -0.88 9.86
C ASN A 121 -26.59 -0.65 11.24
N GLN A 122 -27.45 0.35 11.34
CA GLN A 122 -28.10 0.77 12.60
C GLN A 122 -27.10 1.00 13.76
N GLY A 123 -25.93 1.57 13.46
CA GLY A 123 -24.90 1.87 14.46
C GLY A 123 -24.05 0.66 14.89
N LYS A 124 -24.22 -0.51 14.27
CA LYS A 124 -23.43 -1.72 14.50
C LYS A 124 -22.63 -2.07 13.25
N PHE A 125 -21.44 -2.63 13.43
CA PHE A 125 -20.63 -3.11 12.33
C PHE A 125 -21.34 -4.19 11.53
N ASP A 126 -21.45 -3.99 10.21
CA ASP A 126 -22.02 -4.94 9.26
C ASP A 126 -20.88 -5.60 8.47
N LYS A 127 -20.53 -6.82 8.88
CA LYS A 127 -19.49 -7.62 8.22
C LYS A 127 -19.80 -7.86 6.74
N ALA A 128 -21.06 -8.08 6.39
CA ALA A 128 -21.45 -8.31 5.00
C ALA A 128 -21.27 -7.05 4.14
N ALA A 129 -21.51 -5.86 4.69
CA ALA A 129 -21.25 -4.60 4.01
C ALA A 129 -19.73 -4.41 3.77
N TYR A 130 -18.90 -4.75 4.78
CA TYR A 130 -17.45 -4.72 4.66
C TYR A 130 -16.95 -5.69 3.59
N GLU A 131 -17.38 -6.95 3.61
CA GLU A 131 -16.99 -7.96 2.61
C GLU A 131 -17.41 -7.56 1.20
N ARG A 132 -18.66 -7.11 1.00
CA ARG A 132 -19.12 -6.58 -0.31
C ARG A 132 -18.28 -5.42 -0.81
N TYR A 133 -17.84 -4.52 0.07
CA TYR A 133 -16.95 -3.42 -0.31
C TYR A 133 -15.59 -3.95 -0.77
N LEU A 134 -14.98 -4.88 -0.04
CA LEU A 134 -13.70 -5.48 -0.40
C LEU A 134 -13.76 -6.20 -1.75
N ASP A 135 -14.84 -6.93 -2.01
CA ASP A 135 -15.09 -7.60 -3.29
C ASP A 135 -15.24 -6.57 -4.43
N TYR A 136 -15.99 -5.49 -4.17
CA TYR A 136 -16.17 -4.42 -5.16
C TYR A 136 -14.86 -3.73 -5.55
N VAL A 137 -14.00 -3.45 -4.57
CA VAL A 137 -12.69 -2.83 -4.84
C VAL A 137 -11.60 -3.86 -5.21
N ASN A 138 -11.94 -5.14 -5.19
CA ASN A 138 -11.05 -6.28 -5.45
C ASN A 138 -9.77 -6.24 -4.61
N VAL A 139 -9.93 -6.07 -3.29
CA VAL A 139 -8.84 -5.97 -2.32
C VAL A 139 -9.04 -7.03 -1.23
N LYS A 140 -7.97 -7.75 -0.89
CA LYS A 140 -7.98 -8.70 0.22
C LYS A 140 -8.10 -7.99 1.57
N PRO A 141 -8.79 -8.55 2.59
CA PRO A 141 -8.88 -7.97 3.93
C PRO A 141 -7.54 -7.54 4.51
N SER A 142 -6.53 -8.41 4.46
CA SER A 142 -5.19 -8.11 4.99
C SER A 142 -4.51 -6.91 4.32
N VAL A 143 -4.72 -6.73 3.02
CA VAL A 143 -4.19 -5.57 2.28
C VAL A 143 -4.95 -4.30 2.66
N PHE A 144 -6.26 -4.40 2.84
CA PHE A 144 -7.08 -3.27 3.28
C PHE A 144 -6.71 -2.83 4.70
N GLU A 145 -6.54 -3.77 5.62
CA GLU A 145 -6.13 -3.51 7.00
C GLU A 145 -4.73 -2.88 7.07
N GLU A 146 -3.78 -3.34 6.26
CA GLU A 146 -2.43 -2.73 6.21
C GLU A 146 -2.48 -1.33 5.62
N ASN A 147 -3.24 -1.08 4.56
CA ASN A 147 -3.46 0.27 4.03
C ASN A 147 -4.08 1.20 5.09
N GLN A 148 -5.03 0.68 5.88
CA GLN A 148 -5.64 1.43 6.98
C GLN A 148 -4.63 1.73 8.08
N ARG A 149 -3.73 0.79 8.41
CA ARG A 149 -2.64 0.97 9.36
C ARG A 149 -1.68 2.07 8.90
N GLU A 150 -1.24 2.04 7.65
CA GLU A 150 -0.37 3.08 7.09
C GLU A 150 -1.03 4.46 7.10
N TYR A 151 -2.31 4.53 6.78
CA TYR A 151 -3.09 5.76 6.86
C TYR A 151 -3.14 6.33 8.28
N MET A 152 -3.38 5.47 9.28
CA MET A 152 -3.41 5.86 10.70
C MET A 152 -2.01 6.28 11.20
N LEU A 153 -0.94 5.60 10.77
CA LEU A 153 0.44 6.00 11.07
C LEU A 153 0.75 7.38 10.52
N LYS A 154 0.36 7.63 9.27
CA LYS A 154 0.49 8.95 8.66
C LYS A 154 -0.25 10.02 9.47
N GLN A 155 -1.49 9.77 9.86
CA GLN A 155 -2.26 10.71 10.68
C GLN A 155 -1.60 10.97 12.05
N LYS A 156 -1.11 9.94 12.73
CA LYS A 156 -0.41 10.09 14.01
C LYS A 156 0.82 10.98 13.89
N ILE A 157 1.67 10.77 12.88
CA ILE A 157 2.88 11.58 12.69
C ILE A 157 2.54 13.01 12.27
N GLU A 158 1.55 13.22 11.43
CA GLU A 158 1.09 14.57 11.05
C GLU A 158 0.59 15.37 12.25
N GLN A 159 -0.19 14.76 13.14
CA GLN A 159 -0.65 15.38 14.38
C GLN A 159 0.52 15.78 15.32
N ILE A 160 1.54 14.94 15.42
CA ILE A 160 2.73 15.24 16.22
C ILE A 160 3.52 16.42 15.62
N ILE A 161 3.71 16.43 14.31
CA ILE A 161 4.40 17.52 13.60
C ILE A 161 3.62 18.84 13.78
N GLU A 162 2.31 18.78 13.68
CA GLU A 162 1.44 19.96 13.84
C GLU A 162 1.49 20.49 15.28
N ALA A 163 1.38 19.62 16.28
CA ALA A 163 1.54 19.99 17.68
C ALA A 163 2.91 20.60 17.96
N GLY A 164 3.97 20.04 17.38
CA GLY A 164 5.33 20.57 17.51
C GLY A 164 5.48 21.99 16.92
N LYS A 165 4.82 22.29 15.83
CA LYS A 165 4.82 23.66 15.25
C LYS A 165 4.21 24.70 16.19
N TYR A 166 3.12 24.35 16.87
CA TYR A 166 2.48 25.26 17.86
C TYR A 166 3.40 25.54 19.04
N LEU A 167 4.12 24.53 19.55
CA LEU A 167 5.04 24.70 20.68
C LEU A 167 6.24 25.58 20.32
N VAL A 168 6.79 25.45 19.11
CA VAL A 168 7.93 26.26 18.64
C VAL A 168 7.49 27.68 18.28
N GLY A 169 6.28 27.86 17.74
CA GLY A 169 5.73 29.17 17.42
C GLY A 169 5.40 30.02 18.64
N SER A 170 4.92 29.37 19.73
CA SER A 170 4.56 30.05 20.99
C SER A 170 5.77 30.58 21.78
N ASN A 171 6.97 30.07 21.55
CA ASN A 171 8.20 30.56 22.23
C ASN A 171 8.87 31.76 21.52
N ARG A 172 8.27 32.31 20.47
CA ARG A 172 8.82 33.46 19.72
C ARG A 172 8.00 34.75 19.88
N ALA A 173 7.04 34.79 20.78
CA ALA A 173 6.24 35.99 21.09
C ALA A 173 6.74 36.67 22.37
#